data_eb2b2504de6144c96ae0a64d9fb96a37
#
_entry.id   eb2b2504de6144c96ae0a64d9fb96a37
#
_cell.length_a   1.000
_cell.length_b   1.000
_cell.length_c   1.000
_cell.angle_alpha   90.00
_cell.angle_beta   90.00
_cell.angle_gamma   90.00
#
_symmetry.space_group_name_H-M   'P 1'
#
loop_
_entity.id
_entity.type
_entity.pdbx_description
1 polymer ?
#
loop_
_entity_poly.entity_id
_entity_poly.type
_entity_poly.pdbx_seq_one_letter_code
_entity_poly.pdbx_strand_id
1 'polypeptide(L)' 'MEKQVIIFDKPESKKHSICYKPSQEDPAMTSIYVMRSHLGVPPPLKLKVTIEEA' A
#
# COMPACT_ATOMS: atom_id res chain seq x y z
N MET A 1 -14.69 -14.95 -1.66
CA MET A 1 -13.77 -14.65 -0.54
C MET A 1 -14.29 -13.46 0.25
N GLU A 2 -13.91 -13.37 1.50
CA GLU A 2 -14.32 -12.25 2.31
C GLU A 2 -13.47 -11.01 2.00
N LYS A 3 -14.09 -9.85 2.12
CA LYS A 3 -13.39 -8.58 1.96
C LYS A 3 -12.30 -8.43 3.03
N GLN A 4 -11.13 -7.99 2.61
CA GLN A 4 -10.01 -7.75 3.52
C GLN A 4 -9.50 -6.34 3.35
N VAL A 5 -9.09 -5.72 4.46
CA VAL A 5 -8.50 -4.39 4.47
C VAL A 5 -7.10 -4.49 5.03
N ILE A 6 -6.13 -3.97 4.29
CA ILE A 6 -4.72 -3.98 4.70
C ILE A 6 -4.24 -2.54 4.80
N ILE A 7 -3.58 -2.21 5.90
CA ILE A 7 -2.96 -0.91 6.08
C ILE A 7 -1.48 -1.03 5.75
N PHE A 8 -1.03 -0.28 4.77
CA PHE A 8 0.36 -0.23 4.36
C PHE A 8 0.98 1.03 4.96
N ASP A 9 1.79 0.86 5.98
CA ASP A 9 2.30 1.97 6.78
C ASP A 9 3.82 2.11 6.74
N LYS A 10 4.48 1.36 5.87
CA LYS A 10 5.94 1.42 5.73
C LYS A 10 6.33 1.82 4.31
N PRO A 11 6.34 3.13 4.01
CA PRO A 11 6.71 3.59 2.68
C PRO A 11 8.22 3.50 2.47
N GLU A 12 8.60 3.14 1.24
CA GLU A 12 9.99 3.11 0.83
C GLU A 12 10.10 3.78 -0.54
N SER A 13 10.84 4.86 -0.61
CA SER A 13 10.97 5.65 -1.84
C SER A 13 11.72 4.89 -2.92
N LYS A 14 11.15 4.90 -4.11
CA LYS A 14 11.79 4.42 -5.33
C LYS A 14 11.83 5.57 -6.33
N LYS A 15 12.48 5.37 -7.47
CA LYS A 15 12.70 6.45 -8.43
C LYS A 15 11.39 7.05 -8.96
N HIS A 16 10.45 6.21 -9.37
CA HIS A 16 9.19 6.66 -9.97
C HIS A 16 7.96 6.23 -9.18
N SER A 17 8.16 5.53 -8.08
CA SER A 17 7.07 4.98 -7.29
C SER A 17 7.44 4.97 -5.82
N ILE A 18 6.47 4.62 -4.99
CA ILE A 18 6.74 4.35 -3.59
C ILE A 18 6.26 2.93 -3.31
N CYS A 19 7.14 2.13 -2.72
CA CYS A 19 6.81 0.78 -2.29
C CYS A 19 6.25 0.86 -0.88
N TYR A 20 5.02 0.43 -0.69
CA TYR A 20 4.40 0.38 0.63
C TYR A 20 4.37 -1.04 1.12
N LYS A 21 4.73 -1.24 2.37
CA LYS A 21 4.70 -2.54 3.03
C LYS A 21 3.83 -2.46 4.28
N PRO A 22 3.10 -3.53 4.59
CA PRO A 22 2.30 -3.56 5.81
C PRO A 22 3.16 -3.99 7.00
N SER A 23 2.78 -3.54 8.19
CA SER A 23 3.40 -4.00 9.43
C SER A 23 2.60 -5.11 10.10
N GLN A 24 1.39 -5.40 9.59
CA GLN A 24 0.56 -6.43 10.21
C GLN A 24 1.18 -7.82 10.00
N GLU A 25 0.91 -8.71 10.94
CA GLU A 25 1.37 -10.08 10.88
C GLU A 25 0.55 -10.86 9.85
N ASP A 26 1.21 -11.67 9.04
CA ASP A 26 0.58 -12.51 8.02
C ASP A 26 -0.39 -11.72 7.12
N PRO A 27 0.09 -10.67 6.43
CA PRO A 27 -0.79 -9.88 5.58
C PRO A 27 -1.15 -10.60 4.29
N ALA A 28 -2.33 -10.27 3.76
CA ALA A 28 -2.77 -10.84 2.49
C ALA A 28 -1.92 -10.39 1.31
N MET A 29 -1.25 -9.24 1.44
CA MET A 29 -0.33 -8.70 0.43
C MET A 29 0.95 -8.26 1.13
N THR A 30 2.10 -8.50 0.51
CA THR A 30 3.39 -8.19 1.14
C THR A 30 3.93 -6.82 0.79
N SER A 31 3.65 -6.34 -0.41
CA SER A 31 4.08 -5.00 -0.82
C SER A 31 3.27 -4.55 -2.02
N ILE A 32 3.16 -3.24 -2.17
CA ILE A 32 2.54 -2.64 -3.36
C ILE A 32 3.42 -1.49 -3.82
N TYR A 33 3.43 -1.26 -5.13
CA TYR A 33 4.13 -0.15 -5.74
C TYR A 33 3.09 0.80 -6.32
N VAL A 34 3.08 2.04 -5.83
CA VAL A 34 2.15 3.06 -6.33
C VAL A 34 2.96 4.14 -7.02
N MET A 35 2.58 4.47 -8.25
CA MET A 35 3.31 5.48 -9.01
C MET A 35 3.16 6.85 -8.37
N ARG A 36 4.25 7.61 -8.28
CA ARG A 36 4.26 8.92 -7.63
C ARG A 36 3.26 9.89 -8.24
N SER A 37 2.99 9.77 -9.53
CA SER A 37 2.06 10.66 -10.21
C SER A 37 0.62 10.54 -9.69
N HIS A 38 0.30 9.48 -8.99
CA HIS A 38 -1.02 9.25 -8.41
C HIS A 38 -1.08 9.51 -6.91
N LEU A 39 0.04 9.89 -6.33
CA LEU A 39 0.13 10.23 -4.92
C LEU A 39 0.27 11.75 -4.78
N GLY A 40 -0.15 12.30 -3.66
CA GLY A 40 0.01 13.71 -3.41
C GLY A 40 1.45 14.13 -3.15
N VAL A 41 1.68 15.42 -2.95
CA VAL A 41 2.97 15.97 -2.53
C VAL A 41 2.75 16.72 -1.23
N PRO A 42 3.28 16.21 -0.11
CA PRO A 42 4.05 14.98 0.03
C PRO A 42 3.17 13.73 -0.11
N PRO A 43 3.75 12.58 -0.47
CA PRO A 43 2.95 11.35 -0.55
C PRO A 43 2.51 10.90 0.84
N PRO A 44 1.38 10.20 0.94
CA PRO A 44 0.89 9.74 2.23
C PRO A 44 1.83 8.71 2.85
N LEU A 45 1.90 8.71 4.18
CA LEU A 45 2.71 7.74 4.91
C LEU A 45 1.98 6.42 5.11
N LYS A 46 0.67 6.42 4.96
CA LYS A 46 -0.15 5.21 5.12
C LYS A 46 -1.16 5.12 3.99
N LEU A 47 -1.39 3.90 3.53
CA LEU A 47 -2.41 3.62 2.53
C LEU A 47 -3.31 2.50 3.06
N LYS A 48 -4.59 2.60 2.72
CA LYS A 48 -5.54 1.54 3.01
C LYS A 48 -5.91 0.87 1.69
N VAL A 49 -5.74 -0.44 1.63
CA VAL A 49 -6.07 -1.22 0.44
C VAL A 49 -7.15 -2.22 0.82
N THR A 50 -8.20 -2.26 0.02
CA THR A 50 -9.30 -3.19 0.22
C THR A 50 -9.27 -4.23 -0.89
N ILE A 51 -9.32 -5.50 -0.51
CA ILE A 51 -9.37 -6.62 -1.45
C ILE A 51 -10.74 -7.24 -1.33
N GLU A 52 -11.44 -7.36 -2.45
CA GLU A 52 -12.73 -8.02 -2.49
C GLU A 52 -12.94 -8.64 -3.86
N GLU A 53 -13.79 -9.64 -3.89
CA GLU A 53 -14.10 -10.33 -5.13
C GLU A 53 -14.93 -9.44 -6.04
N ALA A 54 -14.54 -9.39 -7.30
CA ALA A 54 -15.25 -8.57 -8.29
C ALA A 54 -16.48 -9.30 -8.83
#